data_aa2cc1f15a60641d28a53c2aedc76bbf
#
_entry.id   aa2cc1f15a60641d28a53c2aedc76bbf
#
_cell.length_a   1.000
_cell.length_b   1.000
_cell.length_c   1.000
_cell.angle_alpha   90.00
_cell.angle_beta   90.00
_cell.angle_gamma   90.00
#
_symmetry.space_group_name_H-M   'P 1'
#
loop_
_entity.id
_entity.type
_entity.pdbx_description
1 polymer ?
#
loop_
_entity_poly.entity_id
_entity_poly.type
_entity_poly.pdbx_seq_one_letter_code
_entity_poly.pdbx_strand_id
1 'polypeptide(L)'
;MKWEGRGESGNIEDRRGAGGGGMRLGLPVGGGIGGVVLLLLFSALTGQNPLDLIGGSTDPGGYSDPGPAAAPATDPQTRFMRVVLKDTEDTWSTIFRSNGSRYEEPTLVLFSGATNTACGLGESAMGPFYCPGDRKVYLDTSFFEELDQRFGAPGDFAQAYVIAHEIGHHVQNLLGVSERVSSARQGSRRGEANALSVRLELQADCYAGVWGHYAAQHDLLQPGDAEEGLRAAAAIGDDRLQRQTQGRVVPESFTHGSSEQRVSWLKRGLESGQIQSCDTFKE
;
A
#
# COMPACT_ATOMS: atom_id res chain seq x y z
N MET A 1 9.93 3.71 17.19
CA MET A 1 11.10 3.14 16.44
C MET A 1 12.38 3.95 16.68
N LYS A 2 13.57 3.34 16.56
CA LYS A 2 14.89 4.01 16.66
C LYS A 2 15.43 4.33 15.26
N TRP A 3 14.78 5.22 14.55
CA TRP A 3 15.11 5.53 13.16
C TRP A 3 16.08 6.72 13.00
N GLU A 4 16.18 7.62 13.99
CA GLU A 4 17.02 8.79 13.90
C GLU A 4 18.51 8.43 13.77
N GLY A 5 19.24 9.13 12.87
CA GLY A 5 20.66 8.93 12.64
C GLY A 5 21.02 7.66 11.86
N ARG A 6 20.03 6.91 11.33
CA ARG A 6 20.27 5.74 10.47
C ARG A 6 20.46 6.12 9.01
N GLY A 7 20.92 5.15 8.21
CA GLY A 7 21.05 5.29 6.76
C GLY A 7 19.71 5.55 6.09
N GLU A 8 19.70 6.40 5.09
CA GLU A 8 18.51 6.80 4.34
C GLU A 8 18.58 6.25 2.91
N SER A 9 17.45 5.75 2.36
CA SER A 9 17.36 5.37 0.96
C SER A 9 17.36 6.59 0.04
N GLY A 10 18.03 6.44 -1.11
CA GLY A 10 17.94 7.37 -2.22
C GLY A 10 16.78 7.11 -3.17
N ASN A 11 16.10 5.96 -3.04
CA ASN A 11 15.04 5.50 -3.93
C ASN A 11 13.69 6.14 -3.60
N ILE A 12 13.66 7.45 -3.40
CA ILE A 12 12.46 8.23 -3.12
C ILE A 12 12.31 9.34 -4.14
N GLU A 13 11.11 9.48 -4.66
CA GLU A 13 10.69 10.52 -5.60
C GLU A 13 9.63 11.37 -4.94
N ASP A 14 9.93 12.64 -4.67
CA ASP A 14 8.98 13.57 -4.04
C ASP A 14 8.28 14.40 -5.11
N ARG A 15 7.00 14.11 -5.34
CA ARG A 15 6.12 14.84 -6.24
C ARG A 15 5.16 15.79 -5.50
N ARG A 16 5.28 15.89 -4.18
CA ARG A 16 4.48 16.84 -3.39
C ARG A 16 4.81 18.25 -3.84
N GLY A 17 3.80 19.05 -4.18
CA GLY A 17 4.00 20.40 -4.69
C GLY A 17 4.23 20.53 -6.20
N ALA A 18 4.43 19.43 -6.95
CA ALA A 18 4.52 19.49 -8.42
C ALA A 18 3.17 19.73 -9.10
N GLY A 19 2.04 19.70 -8.39
CA GLY A 19 0.67 19.85 -8.88
C GLY A 19 0.11 21.28 -8.88
N GLY A 20 0.93 22.33 -8.84
CA GLY A 20 0.52 23.75 -8.73
C GLY A 20 0.15 24.46 -10.03
N GLY A 21 -0.19 23.75 -11.12
CA GLY A 21 -0.48 24.38 -12.42
C GLY A 21 -1.72 23.85 -13.15
N GLY A 22 -2.83 23.58 -12.49
CA GLY A 22 -4.06 23.06 -13.12
C GLY A 22 -5.28 23.80 -12.62
N MET A 23 -5.87 24.57 -13.52
CA MET A 23 -7.18 25.25 -13.56
C MET A 23 -8.13 24.91 -12.41
N ARG A 24 -8.31 25.86 -11.48
CA ARG A 24 -9.42 25.87 -10.52
C ARG A 24 -10.74 26.06 -11.29
N LEU A 25 -11.33 24.99 -11.76
CA LEU A 25 -12.76 24.97 -12.05
C LEU A 25 -13.46 24.76 -10.70
N GLY A 26 -13.96 25.85 -10.14
CA GLY A 26 -14.72 25.85 -8.90
C GLY A 26 -16.05 25.12 -9.08
N LEU A 27 -16.07 23.88 -8.65
CA LEU A 27 -17.30 23.20 -8.24
C LEU A 27 -17.11 22.85 -6.77
N PRO A 28 -18.00 23.24 -5.86
CA PRO A 28 -17.97 22.81 -4.49
C PRO A 28 -18.45 21.36 -4.42
N VAL A 29 -17.57 20.41 -4.67
CA VAL A 29 -17.86 19.01 -4.36
C VAL A 29 -17.30 18.77 -2.96
N GLY A 30 -18.17 18.89 -1.97
CA GLY A 30 -18.00 18.30 -0.66
C GLY A 30 -18.04 16.77 -0.78
N GLY A 31 -16.97 16.17 -1.29
CA GLY A 31 -16.83 14.74 -1.53
C GLY A 31 -15.71 14.20 -0.67
N GLY A 32 -16.01 13.92 0.63
CA GLY A 32 -15.19 13.00 1.41
C GLY A 32 -15.29 11.59 0.82
N ILE A 33 -14.44 10.67 1.32
CA ILE A 33 -14.31 9.23 0.93
C ILE A 33 -15.66 8.51 0.68
N GLY A 34 -16.79 9.03 1.17
CA GLY A 34 -18.15 8.58 0.80
C GLY A 34 -18.45 8.61 -0.70
N GLY A 35 -17.80 9.50 -1.47
CA GLY A 35 -18.01 9.61 -2.91
C GLY A 35 -17.35 8.48 -3.70
N VAL A 36 -16.14 8.05 -3.31
CA VAL A 36 -15.41 6.97 -4.00
C VAL A 36 -16.03 5.61 -3.67
N VAL A 37 -16.42 5.39 -2.43
CA VAL A 37 -17.15 4.19 -2.03
C VAL A 37 -18.49 4.11 -2.76
N LEU A 38 -19.20 5.23 -2.96
CA LEU A 38 -20.42 5.30 -3.76
C LEU A 38 -20.16 5.01 -5.24
N LEU A 39 -19.07 5.47 -5.82
CA LEU A 39 -18.70 5.19 -7.22
C LEU A 39 -18.33 3.72 -7.42
N LEU A 40 -17.62 3.11 -6.49
CA LEU A 40 -17.30 1.69 -6.53
C LEU A 40 -18.55 0.82 -6.30
N LEU A 41 -19.46 1.24 -5.42
CA LEU A 41 -20.76 0.57 -5.21
C LEU A 41 -21.67 0.72 -6.43
N PHE A 42 -21.68 1.89 -7.08
CA PHE A 42 -22.46 2.13 -8.29
C PHE A 42 -21.94 1.28 -9.46
N SER A 43 -20.64 1.18 -9.64
CA SER A 43 -20.01 0.27 -10.60
C SER A 43 -20.36 -1.20 -10.33
N ALA A 44 -20.41 -1.57 -9.06
CA ALA A 44 -20.77 -2.92 -8.64
C ALA A 44 -22.25 -3.27 -8.89
N LEU A 45 -23.15 -2.27 -8.84
CA LEU A 45 -24.59 -2.44 -9.02
C LEU A 45 -25.03 -2.36 -10.50
N THR A 46 -24.36 -1.53 -11.30
CA THR A 46 -24.77 -1.24 -12.68
C THR A 46 -23.93 -1.96 -13.73
N GLY A 47 -22.77 -2.51 -13.34
CA GLY A 47 -21.81 -3.10 -14.28
C GLY A 47 -21.13 -2.10 -15.23
N GLN A 48 -21.36 -0.80 -15.03
CA GLN A 48 -20.77 0.27 -15.85
C GLN A 48 -19.47 0.75 -15.22
N ASN A 49 -18.48 1.03 -16.06
CA ASN A 49 -17.21 1.56 -15.61
C ASN A 49 -17.41 3.03 -15.16
N PRO A 50 -17.11 3.41 -13.91
CA PRO A 50 -17.32 4.78 -13.43
C PRO A 50 -16.51 5.82 -14.21
N LEU A 51 -15.45 5.40 -14.91
CA LEU A 51 -14.67 6.27 -15.81
C LEU A 51 -15.45 6.71 -17.05
N ASP A 52 -16.43 5.92 -17.51
CA ASP A 52 -17.25 6.29 -18.67
C ASP A 52 -18.27 7.40 -18.35
N LEU A 53 -18.58 7.59 -17.07
CA LEU A 53 -19.53 8.62 -16.63
C LEU A 53 -18.87 10.00 -16.43
N ILE A 54 -17.53 10.06 -16.26
CA ILE A 54 -16.75 11.28 -16.06
C ILE A 54 -16.02 11.69 -17.35
N GLY A 55 -15.95 10.79 -18.33
CA GLY A 55 -15.16 10.94 -19.54
C GLY A 55 -15.88 11.64 -20.67
N GLY A 56 -15.92 12.97 -20.64
CA GLY A 56 -16.03 13.77 -21.85
C GLY A 56 -14.65 13.97 -22.48
N SER A 57 -14.44 13.34 -23.67
CA SER A 57 -13.31 13.58 -24.60
C SER A 57 -11.91 13.15 -24.13
N THR A 58 -11.53 11.94 -24.56
CA THR A 58 -10.14 11.50 -24.65
C THR A 58 -9.48 12.10 -25.87
N ASP A 59 -8.57 13.02 -25.66
CA ASP A 59 -7.52 13.35 -26.62
C ASP A 59 -6.29 12.50 -26.25
N PRO A 60 -5.73 11.65 -27.13
CA PRO A 60 -4.52 10.87 -26.85
C PRO A 60 -3.29 11.75 -27.07
N GLY A 61 -3.13 12.76 -26.22
CA GLY A 61 -2.07 13.74 -26.27
C GLY A 61 -1.11 13.64 -25.10
N GLY A 62 0.07 13.10 -25.38
CA GLY A 62 1.31 13.48 -24.74
C GLY A 62 1.48 13.10 -23.27
N TYR A 63 2.23 12.02 -23.02
CA TYR A 63 3.01 11.87 -21.79
C TYR A 63 3.84 13.14 -21.57
N SER A 64 3.35 14.05 -20.77
CA SER A 64 4.20 15.10 -20.21
C SER A 64 5.03 14.44 -19.13
N ASP A 65 6.31 14.24 -19.41
CA ASP A 65 7.32 13.88 -18.42
C ASP A 65 7.14 14.82 -17.21
N PRO A 66 6.90 14.28 -15.99
CA PRO A 66 6.86 15.13 -14.82
C PRO A 66 8.23 15.79 -14.72
N GLY A 67 8.24 17.12 -14.75
CA GLY A 67 9.46 17.91 -14.67
C GLY A 67 10.38 17.47 -13.54
N PRO A 68 11.64 17.94 -13.51
CA PRO A 68 12.67 17.46 -12.59
C PRO A 68 12.13 17.42 -11.17
N ALA A 69 12.29 16.25 -10.53
CA ALA A 69 11.84 16.02 -9.16
C ALA A 69 12.30 17.17 -8.26
N ALA A 70 11.38 17.71 -7.47
CA ALA A 70 11.72 18.71 -6.47
C ALA A 70 12.87 18.20 -5.61
N ALA A 71 13.73 19.09 -5.14
CA ALA A 71 14.84 18.74 -4.26
C ALA A 71 14.31 17.87 -3.10
N PRO A 72 15.05 16.80 -2.70
CA PRO A 72 14.55 15.86 -1.69
C PRO A 72 14.11 16.62 -0.44
N ALA A 73 12.85 16.46 -0.05
CA ALA A 73 12.36 17.06 1.18
C ALA A 73 13.17 16.51 2.37
N THR A 74 13.56 17.40 3.26
CA THR A 74 14.39 17.10 4.43
C THR A 74 13.56 17.10 5.73
N ASP A 75 12.24 17.16 5.61
CA ASP A 75 11.35 17.12 6.77
C ASP A 75 11.46 15.77 7.51
N PRO A 76 11.20 15.74 8.82
CA PRO A 76 11.36 14.54 9.64
C PRO A 76 10.56 13.33 9.12
N GLN A 77 9.36 13.55 8.60
CA GLN A 77 8.50 12.48 8.08
C GLN A 77 9.10 11.84 6.82
N THR A 78 9.61 12.65 5.89
CA THR A 78 10.30 12.12 4.69
C THR A 78 11.58 11.39 5.07
N ARG A 79 12.35 11.89 6.05
CA ARG A 79 13.53 11.20 6.56
C ARG A 79 13.19 9.86 7.20
N PHE A 80 12.13 9.81 7.99
CA PHE A 80 11.61 8.56 8.55
C PHE A 80 11.30 7.53 7.45
N MET A 81 10.54 7.93 6.42
CA MET A 81 10.20 7.06 5.29
C MET A 81 11.44 6.57 4.54
N ARG A 82 12.47 7.42 4.38
CA ARG A 82 13.76 7.03 3.78
C ARG A 82 14.49 5.97 4.59
N VAL A 83 14.46 6.08 5.92
CA VAL A 83 15.08 5.10 6.81
C VAL A 83 14.33 3.77 6.76
N VAL A 84 12.99 3.80 6.81
CA VAL A 84 12.17 2.58 6.69
C VAL A 84 12.42 1.91 5.34
N LEU A 85 12.38 2.67 4.24
CA LEU A 85 12.65 2.14 2.90
C LEU A 85 14.05 1.52 2.82
N LYS A 86 15.09 2.17 3.35
CA LYS A 86 16.45 1.62 3.38
C LYS A 86 16.54 0.30 4.13
N ASP A 87 15.89 0.19 5.29
CA ASP A 87 15.89 -1.04 6.08
C ASP A 87 15.12 -2.17 5.37
N THR A 88 14.03 -1.84 4.65
CA THR A 88 13.34 -2.83 3.78
C THR A 88 14.24 -3.29 2.64
N GLU A 89 14.98 -2.39 1.98
CA GLU A 89 15.91 -2.71 0.90
C GLU A 89 17.01 -3.67 1.39
N ASP A 90 17.63 -3.39 2.53
CA ASP A 90 18.69 -4.20 3.11
C ASP A 90 18.17 -5.59 3.50
N THR A 91 17.00 -5.66 4.11
CA THR A 91 16.34 -6.89 4.50
C THR A 91 16.05 -7.76 3.28
N TRP A 92 15.33 -7.23 2.30
CA TRP A 92 14.94 -7.99 1.11
C TRP A 92 16.12 -8.36 0.22
N SER A 93 17.13 -7.49 0.10
CA SER A 93 18.39 -7.81 -0.58
C SER A 93 19.10 -8.99 0.06
N THR A 94 19.10 -9.06 1.39
CA THR A 94 19.69 -10.18 2.14
C THR A 94 18.90 -11.48 1.93
N ILE A 95 17.56 -11.42 2.02
CA ILE A 95 16.68 -12.58 1.82
C ILE A 95 16.79 -13.12 0.40
N PHE A 96 16.71 -12.24 -0.62
CA PHE A 96 16.83 -12.67 -2.03
C PHE A 96 18.19 -13.29 -2.33
N ARG A 97 19.27 -12.69 -1.84
CA ARG A 97 20.63 -13.22 -2.00
C ARG A 97 20.79 -14.60 -1.36
N SER A 98 20.24 -14.80 -0.16
CA SER A 98 20.29 -16.09 0.51
C SER A 98 19.51 -17.20 -0.23
N ASN A 99 18.54 -16.81 -1.06
CA ASN A 99 17.78 -17.71 -1.93
C ASN A 99 18.33 -17.76 -3.38
N GLY A 100 19.56 -17.26 -3.62
CA GLY A 100 20.22 -17.31 -4.93
C GLY A 100 19.62 -16.34 -5.98
N SER A 101 18.87 -15.34 -5.55
CA SER A 101 18.20 -14.36 -6.40
C SER A 101 18.71 -12.94 -6.13
N ARG A 102 18.35 -12.00 -7.00
CA ARG A 102 18.65 -10.58 -6.82
C ARG A 102 17.35 -9.82 -6.51
N TYR A 103 17.41 -8.98 -5.49
CA TYR A 103 16.36 -8.01 -5.21
C TYR A 103 16.55 -6.79 -6.12
N GLU A 104 15.49 -6.32 -6.76
CA GLU A 104 15.42 -5.04 -7.46
C GLU A 104 14.66 -4.08 -6.55
N GLU A 105 15.30 -3.00 -6.15
CA GLU A 105 14.72 -2.03 -5.23
C GLU A 105 13.61 -1.23 -5.91
N PRO A 106 12.45 -1.03 -5.25
CA PRO A 106 11.39 -0.17 -5.76
C PRO A 106 11.69 1.31 -5.49
N THR A 107 10.99 2.20 -6.16
CA THR A 107 10.98 3.62 -5.81
C THR A 107 9.73 3.95 -5.00
N LEU A 108 9.89 4.68 -3.89
CA LEU A 108 8.78 5.25 -3.14
C LEU A 108 8.49 6.66 -3.68
N VAL A 109 7.29 6.86 -4.19
CA VAL A 109 6.79 8.13 -4.71
C VAL A 109 5.89 8.79 -3.68
N LEU A 110 6.29 9.97 -3.20
CA LEU A 110 5.44 10.80 -2.35
C LEU A 110 4.65 11.76 -3.22
N PHE A 111 3.34 11.82 -3.00
CA PHE A 111 2.47 12.72 -3.76
C PHE A 111 1.43 13.39 -2.86
N SER A 112 0.64 14.31 -3.39
CA SER A 112 -0.49 14.94 -2.71
C SER A 112 -1.69 15.01 -3.65
N GLY A 113 -2.83 14.51 -3.21
CA GLY A 113 -4.08 14.52 -3.95
C GLY A 113 -4.15 13.45 -5.03
N ALA A 114 -3.45 13.65 -6.15
CA ALA A 114 -3.44 12.71 -7.27
C ALA A 114 -2.09 12.68 -7.98
N THR A 115 -1.75 11.53 -8.59
CA THR A 115 -0.51 11.35 -9.36
C THR A 115 -0.71 10.36 -10.52
N ASN A 116 -0.02 10.57 -11.63
CA ASN A 116 -0.01 9.63 -12.74
C ASN A 116 0.95 8.47 -12.46
N THR A 117 0.52 7.26 -12.79
CA THR A 117 1.29 6.03 -12.65
C THR A 117 1.17 5.17 -13.91
N ALA A 118 2.02 4.17 -14.08
CA ALA A 118 1.86 3.20 -15.17
C ALA A 118 0.60 2.31 -15.02
N CYS A 119 -0.03 2.31 -13.83
CA CYS A 119 -1.27 1.57 -13.57
C CYS A 119 -2.52 2.45 -13.71
N GLY A 120 -2.37 3.72 -14.10
CA GLY A 120 -3.45 4.70 -14.21
C GLY A 120 -3.30 5.86 -13.24
N LEU A 121 -4.38 6.62 -13.03
CA LEU A 121 -4.42 7.71 -12.07
C LEU A 121 -4.49 7.15 -10.64
N GLY A 122 -3.52 7.51 -9.82
CA GLY A 122 -3.53 7.27 -8.37
C GLY A 122 -4.10 8.47 -7.63
N GLU A 123 -5.01 8.25 -6.70
CA GLU A 123 -5.64 9.29 -5.88
C GLU A 123 -5.44 8.99 -4.40
N SER A 124 -5.28 10.04 -3.57
CA SER A 124 -5.12 9.90 -2.11
C SER A 124 -6.23 9.08 -1.47
N ALA A 125 -7.46 9.17 -2.02
CA ALA A 125 -8.61 8.41 -1.53
C ALA A 125 -8.47 6.88 -1.68
N MET A 126 -7.53 6.40 -2.50
CA MET A 126 -7.24 4.97 -2.67
C MET A 126 -6.33 4.43 -1.56
N GLY A 127 -5.73 5.32 -0.76
CA GLY A 127 -4.66 4.97 0.18
C GLY A 127 -3.31 4.75 -0.53
N PRO A 128 -2.29 4.31 0.20
CA PRO A 128 -1.02 3.84 -0.37
C PRO A 128 -1.24 2.64 -1.29
N PHE A 129 -0.41 2.51 -2.32
CA PHE A 129 -0.49 1.37 -3.24
C PHE A 129 0.83 1.12 -3.97
N TYR A 130 1.03 -0.12 -4.36
CA TYR A 130 2.09 -0.54 -5.27
C TYR A 130 1.58 -0.66 -6.71
N CYS A 131 2.32 -0.12 -7.68
CA CYS A 131 2.03 -0.30 -9.10
C CYS A 131 3.04 -1.27 -9.74
N PRO A 132 2.63 -2.46 -10.19
CA PRO A 132 3.54 -3.41 -10.83
C PRO A 132 4.03 -2.94 -12.19
N GLY A 133 3.32 -2.03 -12.86
CA GLY A 133 3.67 -1.53 -14.19
C GLY A 133 4.95 -0.71 -14.23
N ASP A 134 5.24 0.03 -13.17
CA ASP A 134 6.45 0.84 -13.02
C ASP A 134 7.31 0.45 -11.80
N ARG A 135 6.86 -0.54 -11.02
CA ARG A 135 7.52 -1.05 -9.81
C ARG A 135 7.74 0.03 -8.75
N LYS A 136 6.77 0.93 -8.61
CA LYS A 136 6.80 2.01 -7.63
C LYS A 136 5.74 1.82 -6.56
N VAL A 137 6.08 2.23 -5.35
CA VAL A 137 5.14 2.42 -4.24
C VAL A 137 4.70 3.87 -4.24
N TYR A 138 3.43 4.13 -4.12
CA TYR A 138 2.83 5.46 -4.11
C TYR A 138 2.19 5.73 -2.76
N LEU A 139 2.53 6.87 -2.17
CA LEU A 139 2.07 7.25 -0.83
C LEU A 139 1.73 8.74 -0.80
N ASP A 140 0.48 9.07 -0.48
CA ASP A 140 0.12 10.39 0.01
C ASP A 140 0.32 10.42 1.53
N THR A 141 1.16 11.33 2.00
CA THR A 141 1.51 11.42 3.43
C THR A 141 0.32 11.78 4.32
N SER A 142 -0.77 12.35 3.76
CA SER A 142 -2.01 12.58 4.49
C SER A 142 -2.67 11.30 5.00
N PHE A 143 -2.36 10.14 4.37
CA PHE A 143 -2.84 8.84 4.84
C PHE A 143 -2.37 8.52 6.27
N PHE A 144 -1.20 8.96 6.67
CA PHE A 144 -0.72 8.73 8.03
C PHE A 144 -1.52 9.49 9.08
N GLU A 145 -2.03 10.67 8.73
CA GLU A 145 -2.97 11.39 9.60
C GLU A 145 -4.32 10.66 9.70
N GLU A 146 -4.79 10.08 8.59
CA GLU A 146 -5.99 9.25 8.60
C GLU A 146 -5.79 7.97 9.42
N LEU A 147 -4.62 7.34 9.31
CA LEU A 147 -4.27 6.13 10.07
C LEU A 147 -4.34 6.39 11.59
N ASP A 148 -3.82 7.52 12.02
CA ASP A 148 -3.89 7.95 13.42
C ASP A 148 -5.32 8.37 13.82
N GLN A 149 -5.87 9.40 13.18
CA GLN A 149 -7.06 10.10 13.66
C GLN A 149 -8.35 9.35 13.34
N ARG A 150 -8.43 8.75 12.16
CA ARG A 150 -9.65 8.09 11.68
C ARG A 150 -9.67 6.61 12.02
N PHE A 151 -8.54 5.92 11.84
CA PHE A 151 -8.46 4.49 12.09
C PHE A 151 -8.01 4.14 13.50
N GLY A 152 -7.52 5.14 14.29
CA GLY A 152 -7.10 4.96 15.68
C GLY A 152 -5.89 4.04 15.80
N ALA A 153 -4.97 4.12 14.85
CA ALA A 153 -3.73 3.36 14.80
C ALA A 153 -2.52 4.30 14.71
N PRO A 154 -2.25 5.11 15.75
CA PRO A 154 -1.07 5.95 15.81
C PRO A 154 0.20 5.13 15.98
N GLY A 155 1.33 5.78 15.70
CA GLY A 155 2.66 5.26 15.95
C GLY A 155 3.52 5.23 14.70
N ASP A 156 4.82 5.29 14.90
CA ASP A 156 5.76 5.28 13.80
C ASP A 156 5.88 3.88 13.17
N PHE A 157 5.76 2.81 13.95
CA PHE A 157 5.73 1.47 13.38
C PHE A 157 4.41 1.16 12.65
N ALA A 158 3.29 1.80 13.00
CA ALA A 158 2.07 1.72 12.20
C ALA A 158 2.27 2.27 10.77
N GLN A 159 2.96 3.41 10.65
CA GLN A 159 3.34 4.00 9.36
C GLN A 159 4.36 3.12 8.60
N ALA A 160 5.36 2.60 9.31
CA ALA A 160 6.37 1.70 8.75
C ALA A 160 5.75 0.40 8.22
N TYR A 161 4.77 -0.17 8.94
CA TYR A 161 4.02 -1.34 8.48
C TYR A 161 3.31 -1.08 7.15
N VAL A 162 2.70 0.08 6.95
CA VAL A 162 2.04 0.41 5.68
C VAL A 162 3.07 0.42 4.54
N ILE A 163 4.22 1.07 4.72
CA ILE A 163 5.29 1.06 3.72
C ILE A 163 5.76 -0.37 3.44
N ALA A 164 6.00 -1.16 4.50
CA ALA A 164 6.45 -2.54 4.37
C ALA A 164 5.41 -3.46 3.69
N HIS A 165 4.12 -3.20 3.87
CA HIS A 165 3.03 -3.89 3.17
C HIS A 165 3.09 -3.64 1.66
N GLU A 166 3.26 -2.39 1.23
CA GLU A 166 3.39 -2.05 -0.19
C GLU A 166 4.69 -2.63 -0.79
N ILE A 167 5.77 -2.66 -0.01
CA ILE A 167 6.99 -3.40 -0.39
C ILE A 167 6.71 -4.91 -0.48
N GLY A 168 5.82 -5.45 0.36
CA GLY A 168 5.34 -6.83 0.25
C GLY A 168 4.72 -7.12 -1.12
N HIS A 169 3.91 -6.22 -1.67
CA HIS A 169 3.38 -6.33 -3.04
C HIS A 169 4.47 -6.26 -4.09
N HIS A 170 5.50 -5.44 -3.88
CA HIS A 170 6.66 -5.44 -4.77
C HIS A 170 7.40 -6.79 -4.76
N VAL A 171 7.61 -7.37 -3.58
CA VAL A 171 8.21 -8.71 -3.44
C VAL A 171 7.36 -9.78 -4.15
N GLN A 172 6.04 -9.75 -4.00
CA GLN A 172 5.12 -10.63 -4.74
C GLN A 172 5.27 -10.51 -6.24
N ASN A 173 5.44 -9.28 -6.73
CA ASN A 173 5.66 -9.04 -8.16
C ASN A 173 6.99 -9.65 -8.62
N LEU A 174 8.08 -9.45 -7.87
CA LEU A 174 9.40 -10.04 -8.19
C LEU A 174 9.38 -11.58 -8.15
N LEU A 175 8.58 -12.18 -7.27
CA LEU A 175 8.41 -13.64 -7.14
C LEU A 175 7.38 -14.21 -8.14
N GLY A 176 6.78 -13.37 -8.99
CA GLY A 176 5.77 -13.77 -9.98
C GLY A 176 4.43 -14.19 -9.36
N VAL A 177 4.20 -13.90 -8.06
CA VAL A 177 2.93 -14.22 -7.39
C VAL A 177 1.81 -13.36 -7.94
N SER A 178 2.05 -12.05 -8.08
CA SER A 178 1.07 -11.08 -8.58
C SER A 178 0.55 -11.44 -9.97
N GLU A 179 1.43 -11.88 -10.88
CA GLU A 179 1.05 -12.30 -12.23
C GLU A 179 0.18 -13.57 -12.20
N ARG A 180 0.57 -14.59 -11.41
CA ARG A 180 -0.21 -15.82 -11.26
C ARG A 180 -1.61 -15.54 -10.71
N VAL A 181 -1.72 -14.68 -9.70
CA VAL A 181 -3.00 -14.29 -9.11
C VAL A 181 -3.85 -13.50 -10.10
N SER A 182 -3.25 -12.55 -10.82
CA SER A 182 -3.96 -11.78 -11.85
C SER A 182 -4.53 -12.69 -12.94
N SER A 183 -3.74 -13.63 -13.44
CA SER A 183 -4.17 -14.61 -14.44
C SER A 183 -5.30 -15.51 -13.92
N ALA A 184 -5.20 -15.99 -12.68
CA ALA A 184 -6.24 -16.81 -12.07
C ALA A 184 -7.56 -16.05 -11.88
N ARG A 185 -7.50 -14.77 -11.51
CA ARG A 185 -8.69 -13.92 -11.33
C ARG A 185 -9.46 -13.67 -12.62
N GLN A 186 -8.78 -13.55 -13.77
CA GLN A 186 -9.42 -13.28 -15.08
C GLN A 186 -10.43 -14.35 -15.49
N GLY A 187 -10.25 -15.61 -15.06
CA GLY A 187 -11.17 -16.71 -15.34
C GLY A 187 -12.14 -17.06 -14.23
N SER A 188 -12.09 -16.35 -13.09
CA SER A 188 -12.80 -16.70 -11.87
C SER A 188 -14.13 -15.97 -11.72
N ARG A 189 -15.06 -16.55 -10.97
CA ARG A 189 -16.26 -15.84 -10.49
C ARG A 189 -15.85 -14.79 -9.48
N ARG A 190 -16.67 -13.75 -9.29
CA ARG A 190 -16.37 -12.61 -8.42
C ARG A 190 -15.91 -13.01 -7.02
N GLY A 191 -16.62 -13.94 -6.37
CA GLY A 191 -16.25 -14.38 -5.01
C GLY A 191 -14.90 -15.10 -4.97
N GLU A 192 -14.58 -15.91 -5.98
CA GLU A 192 -13.30 -16.58 -6.12
C GLU A 192 -12.17 -15.58 -6.40
N ALA A 193 -12.41 -14.58 -7.27
CA ALA A 193 -11.50 -13.51 -7.55
C ALA A 193 -11.21 -12.67 -6.30
N ASN A 194 -12.22 -12.37 -5.48
CA ASN A 194 -12.07 -11.69 -4.21
C ASN A 194 -11.23 -12.52 -3.23
N ALA A 195 -11.50 -13.82 -3.11
CA ALA A 195 -10.71 -14.71 -2.25
C ALA A 195 -9.23 -14.76 -2.65
N LEU A 196 -8.92 -14.74 -3.96
CA LEU A 196 -7.55 -14.65 -4.45
C LEU A 196 -6.91 -13.31 -4.09
N SER A 197 -7.66 -12.20 -4.15
CA SER A 197 -7.17 -10.89 -3.69
C SER A 197 -6.86 -10.92 -2.21
N VAL A 198 -7.77 -11.42 -1.37
CA VAL A 198 -7.53 -11.55 0.08
C VAL A 198 -6.25 -12.33 0.36
N ARG A 199 -6.01 -13.45 -0.32
CA ARG A 199 -4.77 -14.23 -0.13
C ARG A 199 -3.52 -13.43 -0.49
N LEU A 200 -3.58 -12.62 -1.57
CA LEU A 200 -2.47 -11.75 -1.97
C LEU A 200 -2.18 -10.69 -0.89
N GLU A 201 -3.21 -10.05 -0.36
CA GLU A 201 -3.10 -9.05 0.70
C GLU A 201 -2.52 -9.63 2.00
N LEU A 202 -3.05 -10.78 2.43
CA LEU A 202 -2.57 -11.46 3.64
C LEU A 202 -1.09 -11.90 3.51
N GLN A 203 -0.66 -12.25 2.30
CA GLN A 203 0.74 -12.55 2.04
C GLN A 203 1.60 -11.28 2.14
N ALA A 204 1.12 -10.12 1.67
CA ALA A 204 1.81 -8.85 1.82
C ALA A 204 1.91 -8.46 3.31
N ASP A 205 0.86 -8.67 4.12
CA ASP A 205 0.93 -8.50 5.57
C ASP A 205 2.00 -9.40 6.22
N CYS A 206 2.07 -10.67 5.80
CA CYS A 206 3.10 -11.57 6.29
C CYS A 206 4.51 -11.12 5.89
N TYR A 207 4.70 -10.64 4.67
CA TYR A 207 5.99 -10.09 4.22
C TYR A 207 6.37 -8.82 4.98
N ALA A 208 5.41 -7.95 5.29
CA ALA A 208 5.64 -6.83 6.21
C ALA A 208 6.09 -7.32 7.59
N GLY A 209 5.50 -8.40 8.09
CA GLY A 209 5.93 -9.06 9.32
C GLY A 209 7.34 -9.64 9.22
N VAL A 210 7.70 -10.28 8.11
CA VAL A 210 9.06 -10.77 7.87
C VAL A 210 10.05 -9.61 7.94
N TRP A 211 9.78 -8.48 7.28
CA TRP A 211 10.61 -7.30 7.44
C TRP A 211 10.70 -6.84 8.90
N GLY A 212 9.57 -6.74 9.62
CA GLY A 212 9.54 -6.33 11.02
C GLY A 212 10.38 -7.24 11.93
N HIS A 213 10.47 -8.54 11.64
CA HIS A 213 11.37 -9.48 12.31
C HIS A 213 12.84 -9.06 12.19
N TYR A 214 13.28 -8.73 10.97
CA TYR A 214 14.65 -8.26 10.72
C TYR A 214 14.89 -6.86 11.27
N ALA A 215 13.92 -5.96 11.18
CA ALA A 215 13.98 -4.63 11.77
C ALA A 215 14.21 -4.69 13.30
N ALA A 216 13.61 -5.68 13.98
CA ALA A 216 13.89 -5.95 15.39
C ALA A 216 15.34 -6.42 15.61
N GLN A 217 15.87 -7.30 14.74
CA GLN A 217 17.27 -7.76 14.81
C GLN A 217 18.26 -6.63 14.53
N HIS A 218 17.89 -5.66 13.72
CA HIS A 218 18.68 -4.46 13.43
C HIS A 218 18.58 -3.38 14.52
N ASP A 219 17.92 -3.68 15.65
CA ASP A 219 17.65 -2.71 16.74
C ASP A 219 16.90 -1.45 16.26
N LEU A 220 16.07 -1.57 15.23
CA LEU A 220 15.22 -0.49 14.73
C LEU A 220 13.94 -0.36 15.56
N LEU A 221 13.45 -1.47 16.12
CA LEU A 221 12.22 -1.50 16.90
C LEU A 221 12.45 -1.20 18.38
N GLN A 222 11.41 -0.64 19.00
CA GLN A 222 11.29 -0.40 20.43
C GLN A 222 10.15 -1.27 21.02
N PRO A 223 10.13 -1.49 22.35
CA PRO A 223 8.98 -2.14 22.98
C PRO A 223 7.67 -1.41 22.67
N GLY A 224 6.67 -2.14 22.19
CA GLY A 224 5.36 -1.60 21.80
C GLY A 224 5.18 -1.37 20.30
N ASP A 225 6.27 -1.31 19.52
CA ASP A 225 6.19 -1.05 18.07
C ASP A 225 5.44 -2.18 17.35
N ALA A 226 5.72 -3.46 17.65
CA ALA A 226 5.02 -4.57 17.03
C ALA A 226 3.50 -4.49 17.25
N GLU A 227 3.08 -4.10 18.45
CA GLU A 227 1.66 -3.89 18.78
C GLU A 227 1.05 -2.73 18.00
N GLU A 228 1.82 -1.69 17.65
CA GLU A 228 1.35 -0.61 16.76
C GLU A 228 1.02 -1.15 15.37
N GLY A 229 1.92 -1.94 14.78
CA GLY A 229 1.69 -2.59 13.48
C GLY A 229 0.48 -3.52 13.51
N LEU A 230 0.34 -4.34 14.55
CA LEU A 230 -0.82 -5.23 14.70
C LEU A 230 -2.13 -4.44 14.83
N ARG A 231 -2.12 -3.31 15.55
CA ARG A 231 -3.29 -2.40 15.63
C ARG A 231 -3.60 -1.78 14.27
N ALA A 232 -2.58 -1.37 13.51
CA ALA A 232 -2.76 -0.81 12.17
C ALA A 232 -3.38 -1.85 11.23
N ALA A 233 -2.85 -3.07 11.19
CA ALA A 233 -3.41 -4.18 10.41
C ALA A 233 -4.88 -4.46 10.77
N ALA A 234 -5.22 -4.49 12.07
CA ALA A 234 -6.59 -4.65 12.52
C ALA A 234 -7.50 -3.48 12.13
N ALA A 235 -6.96 -2.26 12.10
CA ALA A 235 -7.73 -1.04 11.86
C ALA A 235 -8.23 -0.94 10.41
N ILE A 236 -7.47 -1.50 9.46
CA ILE A 236 -7.75 -1.43 8.01
C ILE A 236 -8.29 -2.76 7.44
N GLY A 237 -8.78 -3.67 8.27
CA GLY A 237 -9.47 -4.87 7.81
C GLY A 237 -10.85 -4.55 7.23
N ASP A 238 -11.25 -5.30 6.18
CA ASP A 238 -12.51 -5.08 5.44
C ASP A 238 -13.74 -5.14 6.36
N ASP A 239 -13.74 -6.03 7.35
CA ASP A 239 -14.84 -6.16 8.32
C ASP A 239 -15.03 -4.90 9.17
N ARG A 240 -13.92 -4.25 9.58
CA ARG A 240 -13.96 -3.01 10.34
C ARG A 240 -14.37 -1.83 9.46
N LEU A 241 -13.77 -1.72 8.26
CA LEU A 241 -14.09 -0.66 7.31
C LEU A 241 -15.56 -0.71 6.87
N GLN A 242 -16.08 -1.89 6.54
CA GLN A 242 -17.49 -2.08 6.16
C GLN A 242 -18.45 -1.76 7.32
N ARG A 243 -18.11 -2.17 8.54
CA ARG A 243 -18.94 -1.82 9.72
C ARG A 243 -19.00 -0.31 9.94
N GLN A 244 -17.89 0.39 9.77
CA GLN A 244 -17.84 1.85 9.92
C GLN A 244 -18.58 2.60 8.80
N THR A 245 -18.50 2.11 7.56
CA THR A 245 -19.03 2.83 6.40
C THR A 245 -20.46 2.40 6.02
N GLN A 246 -20.81 1.13 6.22
CA GLN A 246 -22.06 0.51 5.74
C GLN A 246 -22.93 -0.04 6.88
N GLY A 247 -22.43 -0.05 8.12
CA GLY A 247 -23.11 -0.59 9.29
C GLY A 247 -23.27 -2.13 9.29
N ARG A 248 -22.82 -2.82 8.24
CA ARG A 248 -22.89 -4.29 8.11
C ARG A 248 -21.62 -4.85 7.49
N VAL A 249 -21.36 -6.12 7.73
CA VAL A 249 -20.19 -6.86 7.19
C VAL A 249 -20.67 -7.88 6.17
N VAL A 250 -20.02 -7.93 5.01
CA VAL A 250 -20.30 -8.83 3.90
C VAL A 250 -19.02 -9.55 3.49
N PRO A 251 -18.67 -10.69 4.12
CA PRO A 251 -17.37 -11.37 3.92
C PRO A 251 -17.05 -11.72 2.48
N GLU A 252 -18.06 -12.06 1.66
CA GLU A 252 -17.88 -12.41 0.25
C GLU A 252 -17.41 -11.24 -0.61
N SER A 253 -17.53 -10.01 -0.10
CA SER A 253 -17.05 -8.80 -0.76
C SER A 253 -15.67 -8.34 -0.30
N PHE A 254 -15.05 -9.04 0.63
CA PHE A 254 -13.70 -8.70 1.09
C PHE A 254 -12.69 -8.82 -0.04
N THR A 255 -11.79 -7.88 -0.10
CA THR A 255 -10.67 -7.85 -1.05
C THR A 255 -9.32 -7.76 -0.36
N HIS A 256 -9.29 -7.32 0.91
CA HIS A 256 -8.08 -7.19 1.74
C HIS A 256 -8.04 -8.17 2.92
N GLY A 257 -9.18 -8.77 3.26
CA GLY A 257 -9.29 -9.69 4.39
C GLY A 257 -9.82 -9.03 5.66
N SER A 258 -10.20 -9.88 6.63
CA SER A 258 -10.67 -9.41 7.92
C SER A 258 -9.54 -8.90 8.81
N SER A 259 -9.88 -8.06 9.79
CA SER A 259 -8.94 -7.60 10.82
C SER A 259 -8.17 -8.75 11.48
N GLU A 260 -8.87 -9.84 11.81
CA GLU A 260 -8.27 -11.03 12.42
C GLU A 260 -7.26 -11.71 11.48
N GLN A 261 -7.61 -11.89 10.22
CA GLN A 261 -6.74 -12.50 9.22
C GLN A 261 -5.47 -11.67 9.02
N ARG A 262 -5.60 -10.35 8.82
CA ARG A 262 -4.48 -9.44 8.62
C ARG A 262 -3.52 -9.45 9.81
N VAL A 263 -4.03 -9.35 11.04
CA VAL A 263 -3.25 -9.46 12.27
C VAL A 263 -2.53 -10.81 12.37
N SER A 264 -3.22 -11.91 12.06
CA SER A 264 -2.66 -13.26 12.14
C SER A 264 -1.47 -13.43 11.19
N TRP A 265 -1.60 -12.95 9.94
CA TRP A 265 -0.54 -13.09 8.95
C TRP A 265 0.63 -12.15 9.21
N LEU A 266 0.39 -10.90 9.62
CA LEU A 266 1.46 -9.98 10.06
C LEU A 266 2.25 -10.58 11.23
N LYS A 267 1.53 -11.11 12.23
CA LYS A 267 2.15 -11.75 13.40
C LYS A 267 2.98 -12.98 13.01
N ARG A 268 2.48 -13.82 12.10
CA ARG A 268 3.22 -14.97 11.56
C ARG A 268 4.56 -14.56 10.94
N GLY A 269 4.57 -13.50 10.17
CA GLY A 269 5.80 -12.93 9.61
C GLY A 269 6.76 -12.42 10.67
N LEU A 270 6.26 -11.64 11.63
CA LEU A 270 7.02 -11.10 12.76
C LEU A 270 7.69 -12.21 13.60
N GLU A 271 6.98 -13.30 13.85
CA GLU A 271 7.49 -14.41 14.66
C GLU A 271 8.49 -15.28 13.90
N SER A 272 8.24 -15.56 12.62
CA SER A 272 9.05 -16.50 11.85
C SER A 272 10.27 -15.89 11.17
N GLY A 273 10.16 -14.66 10.66
CA GLY A 273 11.16 -14.05 9.78
C GLY A 273 11.39 -14.79 8.45
N GLN A 274 10.51 -15.73 8.10
CA GLN A 274 10.71 -16.64 6.96
C GLN A 274 9.65 -16.44 5.88
N ILE A 275 10.06 -16.16 4.64
CA ILE A 275 9.15 -16.00 3.51
C ILE A 275 8.31 -17.26 3.24
N GLN A 276 8.86 -18.44 3.52
CA GLN A 276 8.17 -19.73 3.35
C GLN A 276 6.95 -19.87 4.27
N SER A 277 6.93 -19.18 5.41
CA SER A 277 5.79 -19.13 6.33
C SER A 277 4.63 -18.29 5.81
N CYS A 278 4.82 -17.54 4.71
CA CYS A 278 3.86 -16.62 4.12
C CYS A 278 3.09 -17.20 2.92
N ASP A 279 2.99 -18.52 2.81
CA ASP A 279 2.26 -19.16 1.70
C ASP A 279 0.75 -19.20 1.98
N THR A 280 0.05 -18.13 1.64
CA THR A 280 -1.42 -18.00 1.80
C THR A 280 -2.21 -18.80 0.78
N PHE A 281 -1.55 -19.40 -0.22
CA PHE A 281 -2.21 -20.13 -1.32
C PHE A 281 -2.28 -21.63 -1.09
N LYS A 282 -1.58 -22.14 -0.07
CA LYS A 282 -1.64 -23.55 0.33
C LYS A 282 -2.70 -23.87 1.37
N GLU A 283 -3.28 -22.85 2.02
CA GLU A 283 -4.30 -23.01 3.05
C GLU A 283 -5.73 -22.93 2.47
#